data_4e9811663acae7813e820c3a7b0c9ce1
#
_entry.id   4e9811663acae7813e820c3a7b0c9ce1
#
_cell.length_a   1.000
_cell.length_b   1.000
_cell.length_c   1.000
_cell.angle_alpha   90.00
_cell.angle_beta   90.00
_cell.angle_gamma   90.00
#
_symmetry.space_group_name_H-M   'P 1'
#
loop_
_entity.id
_entity.type
_entity.pdbx_description
1 polymer ?
#
loop_
_entity_poly.entity_id
_entity_poly.type
_entity_poly.pdbx_seq_one_letter_code
_entity_poly.pdbx_strand_id
1 'polypeptide(L)'
;MTLHNDTFLRALMREHTDFTPVWLMRQAGRYLPEYCATRSKAGSFMGLAKNPDYATEVTLQPIDRYGIDAAILFSDILTVPDAMGLGLSFVQGEGPVFAHPVQDEAAVKALAVPDIEEKLGYVTAAVRSIRRALDNRVPLIGFSGSPFTLACYMVEGRGSRDFRTAKTMMFRRPDLFERILDINADAVADYLNAQIAAGAQAVQIFDTWGGMLADGDFQRFSLAATKKVVSRLTREADGAKVPVIVFTKGGGEWIEEIAACGCDAVGLDWTTNLARARRVTGDRVALQGNMDPLALFGDEKTIRSEVRRVIDAFGPVGMGGHVFNLGHGINQFKI
;
A
#
# COMPACT_ATOMS: atom_id res chain seq x y z
N MET A 1 -14.75 11.37 17.26
CA MET A 1 -15.94 11.51 16.37
C MET A 1 -16.23 10.16 15.74
N THR A 2 -17.48 9.71 15.76
CA THR A 2 -17.87 8.39 15.23
C THR A 2 -17.94 8.43 13.70
N LEU A 3 -17.40 7.42 13.02
CA LEU A 3 -17.54 7.26 11.57
C LEU A 3 -19.01 6.95 11.21
N HIS A 4 -19.48 7.47 10.08
CA HIS A 4 -20.79 7.11 9.53
C HIS A 4 -20.79 5.69 8.97
N ASN A 5 -19.67 5.28 8.36
CA ASN A 5 -19.42 3.92 7.90
C ASN A 5 -18.06 3.45 8.41
N ASP A 6 -18.04 2.57 9.39
CA ASP A 6 -16.87 1.96 10.00
C ASP A 6 -16.65 0.50 9.55
N THR A 7 -17.48 0.01 8.61
CA THR A 7 -17.53 -1.40 8.20
C THR A 7 -16.15 -1.93 7.77
N PHE A 8 -15.34 -1.09 7.07
CA PHE A 8 -13.98 -1.44 6.69
C PHE A 8 -13.09 -1.74 7.90
N LEU A 9 -13.11 -0.87 8.92
CA LEU A 9 -12.29 -1.05 10.14
C LEU A 9 -12.75 -2.28 10.92
N ARG A 10 -14.06 -2.48 11.06
CA ARG A 10 -14.65 -3.65 11.72
C ARG A 10 -14.27 -4.95 11.02
N ALA A 11 -14.32 -4.96 9.68
CA ALA A 11 -13.87 -6.11 8.90
C ALA A 11 -12.39 -6.43 9.13
N LEU A 12 -11.50 -5.42 9.16
CA LEU A 12 -10.08 -5.61 9.49
C LEU A 12 -9.86 -6.15 10.90
N MET A 13 -10.73 -5.79 11.84
CA MET A 13 -10.69 -6.30 13.21
C MET A 13 -11.41 -7.65 13.39
N ARG A 14 -11.91 -8.23 12.29
CA ARG A 14 -12.67 -9.51 12.26
C ARG A 14 -13.98 -9.46 13.05
N GLU A 15 -14.53 -8.27 13.20
CA GLU A 15 -15.84 -8.05 13.80
C GLU A 15 -16.95 -8.33 12.78
N HIS A 16 -18.16 -8.62 13.26
CA HIS A 16 -19.33 -8.81 12.42
C HIS A 16 -19.60 -7.56 11.57
N THR A 17 -19.92 -7.75 10.28
CA THR A 17 -20.29 -6.69 9.35
C THR A 17 -21.52 -7.09 8.55
N ASP A 18 -22.44 -6.15 8.30
CA ASP A 18 -23.69 -6.43 7.57
C ASP A 18 -23.45 -6.71 6.08
N PHE A 19 -22.31 -6.27 5.55
CA PHE A 19 -21.86 -6.51 4.17
C PHE A 19 -20.32 -6.56 4.13
N THR A 20 -19.78 -7.10 3.03
CA THR A 20 -18.34 -7.07 2.78
C THR A 20 -17.93 -5.68 2.30
N PRO A 21 -17.12 -4.93 3.05
CA PRO A 21 -16.69 -3.60 2.62
C PRO A 21 -15.75 -3.68 1.42
N VAL A 22 -15.79 -2.64 0.59
CA VAL A 22 -15.00 -2.52 -0.64
C VAL A 22 -14.23 -1.21 -0.70
N TRP A 23 -12.97 -1.32 -1.05
CA TRP A 23 -12.17 -0.23 -1.61
C TRP A 23 -11.26 -0.81 -2.69
N LEU A 24 -10.73 0.01 -3.58
CA LEU A 24 -9.94 -0.49 -4.70
C LEU A 24 -8.56 0.18 -4.74
N MET A 25 -7.52 -0.64 -4.77
CA MET A 25 -6.15 -0.16 -4.96
C MET A 25 -6.04 0.65 -6.25
N ARG A 26 -5.50 1.88 -6.16
CA ARG A 26 -5.49 2.89 -7.23
C ARG A 26 -6.88 3.39 -7.64
N GLN A 27 -7.82 3.44 -6.70
CA GLN A 27 -9.17 3.96 -6.93
C GLN A 27 -9.21 5.41 -7.43
N ALA A 28 -8.25 6.25 -7.05
CA ALA A 28 -7.99 7.53 -7.72
C ALA A 28 -7.01 7.29 -8.87
N GLY A 29 -7.42 7.55 -10.09
CA GLY A 29 -6.58 7.22 -11.24
C GLY A 29 -7.09 7.74 -12.59
N ARG A 30 -6.27 7.59 -13.63
CA ARG A 30 -6.49 8.13 -14.98
C ARG A 30 -7.74 7.61 -15.70
N TYR A 31 -8.40 6.61 -15.19
CA TYR A 31 -9.68 6.13 -15.71
C TYR A 31 -10.86 7.04 -15.29
N LEU A 32 -10.66 7.95 -14.31
CA LEU A 32 -11.63 8.94 -13.88
C LEU A 32 -11.41 10.27 -14.64
N PRO A 33 -12.42 10.78 -15.35
CA PRO A 33 -12.31 12.09 -16.04
C PRO A 33 -11.95 13.23 -15.09
N GLU A 34 -12.57 13.28 -13.91
CA GLU A 34 -12.29 14.28 -12.88
C GLU A 34 -10.84 14.22 -12.38
N TYR A 35 -10.29 13.02 -12.19
CA TYR A 35 -8.86 12.85 -11.87
C TYR A 35 -7.97 13.42 -12.97
N CYS A 36 -8.29 13.14 -14.24
CA CYS A 36 -7.54 13.65 -15.37
C CYS A 36 -7.54 15.19 -15.41
N ALA A 37 -8.70 15.80 -15.10
CA ALA A 37 -8.84 17.26 -15.04
C ALA A 37 -7.95 17.87 -13.93
N THR A 38 -8.01 17.32 -12.70
CA THR A 38 -7.16 17.78 -11.58
C THR A 38 -5.68 17.55 -11.88
N ARG A 39 -5.34 16.39 -12.46
CA ARG A 39 -3.96 16.03 -12.85
C ARG A 39 -3.39 17.00 -13.88
N SER A 40 -4.22 17.47 -14.83
CA SER A 40 -3.82 18.46 -15.84
C SER A 40 -3.53 19.82 -15.20
N LYS A 41 -4.37 20.27 -14.24
CA LYS A 41 -4.12 21.51 -13.49
C LYS A 41 -2.82 21.45 -12.67
N ALA A 42 -2.52 20.30 -12.07
CA ALA A 42 -1.30 20.10 -11.27
C ALA A 42 -0.01 20.04 -12.12
N GLY A 43 -0.10 19.88 -13.44
CA GLY A 43 1.01 19.86 -14.38
C GLY A 43 1.86 18.58 -14.36
N SER A 44 2.16 18.02 -13.18
CA SER A 44 2.95 16.79 -13.05
C SER A 44 2.38 15.85 -11.98
N PHE A 45 2.80 14.57 -11.97
CA PHE A 45 2.40 13.64 -10.90
C PHE A 45 2.86 14.13 -9.53
N MET A 46 4.11 14.57 -9.44
CA MET A 46 4.63 15.11 -8.18
C MET A 46 3.98 16.44 -7.80
N GLY A 47 3.60 17.28 -8.79
CA GLY A 47 2.81 18.49 -8.56
C GLY A 47 1.43 18.17 -7.96
N LEU A 48 0.82 17.05 -8.37
CA LEU A 48 -0.43 16.56 -7.80
C LEU A 48 -0.21 16.01 -6.37
N ALA A 49 0.78 15.12 -6.20
CA ALA A 49 1.02 14.44 -4.93
C ALA A 49 1.59 15.35 -3.84
N LYS A 50 2.41 16.35 -4.20
CA LYS A 50 3.02 17.32 -3.26
C LYS A 50 2.10 18.50 -2.90
N ASN A 51 0.91 18.58 -3.49
CA ASN A 51 -0.08 19.61 -3.17
C ASN A 51 -1.22 19.01 -2.34
N PRO A 52 -1.38 19.37 -1.05
CA PRO A 52 -2.41 18.82 -0.17
C PRO A 52 -3.84 19.01 -0.68
N ASP A 53 -4.14 20.13 -1.36
CA ASP A 53 -5.49 20.41 -1.88
C ASP A 53 -5.82 19.49 -3.06
N TYR A 54 -4.89 19.34 -4.01
CA TYR A 54 -5.05 18.39 -5.12
C TYR A 54 -5.09 16.94 -4.66
N ALA A 55 -4.23 16.56 -3.71
CA ALA A 55 -4.25 15.22 -3.13
C ALA A 55 -5.59 14.94 -2.43
N THR A 56 -6.16 15.94 -1.76
CA THR A 56 -7.49 15.87 -1.13
C THR A 56 -8.56 15.69 -2.20
N GLU A 57 -8.60 16.54 -3.21
CA GLU A 57 -9.60 16.50 -4.29
C GLU A 57 -9.64 15.11 -4.93
N VAL A 58 -8.49 14.59 -5.37
CA VAL A 58 -8.46 13.28 -6.06
C VAL A 58 -8.73 12.10 -5.13
N THR A 59 -8.47 12.22 -3.84
CA THR A 59 -8.81 11.17 -2.86
C THR A 59 -10.32 11.07 -2.65
N LEU A 60 -11.06 12.19 -2.70
CA LEU A 60 -12.50 12.20 -2.51
C LEU A 60 -13.28 11.74 -3.76
N GLN A 61 -12.77 12.00 -4.96
CA GLN A 61 -13.44 11.68 -6.22
C GLN A 61 -14.01 10.25 -6.30
N PRO A 62 -13.27 9.18 -6.00
CA PRO A 62 -13.83 7.83 -6.02
C PRO A 62 -14.86 7.58 -4.90
N ILE A 63 -14.74 8.25 -3.75
CA ILE A 63 -15.74 8.15 -2.67
C ILE A 63 -17.06 8.77 -3.12
N ASP A 64 -17.01 9.96 -3.73
CA ASP A 64 -18.19 10.66 -4.22
C ASP A 64 -18.85 9.95 -5.39
N ARG A 65 -18.05 9.32 -6.27
CA ARG A 65 -18.55 8.64 -7.47
C ARG A 65 -19.15 7.27 -7.19
N TYR A 66 -18.50 6.47 -6.31
CA TYR A 66 -18.82 5.05 -6.16
C TYR A 66 -19.38 4.67 -4.79
N GLY A 67 -19.31 5.55 -3.80
CA GLY A 67 -19.78 5.24 -2.44
C GLY A 67 -19.03 4.07 -1.80
N ILE A 68 -17.74 3.91 -2.07
CA ILE A 68 -16.89 2.86 -1.52
C ILE A 68 -16.55 3.11 -0.04
N ASP A 69 -16.16 2.05 0.68
CA ASP A 69 -16.16 1.99 2.14
C ASP A 69 -14.87 2.46 2.81
N ALA A 70 -13.84 2.82 2.05
CA ALA A 70 -12.63 3.43 2.58
C ALA A 70 -11.96 4.35 1.55
N ALA A 71 -11.42 5.46 2.03
CA ALA A 71 -10.52 6.32 1.28
C ALA A 71 -9.07 5.86 1.49
N ILE A 72 -8.23 5.99 0.47
CA ILE A 72 -6.78 5.85 0.62
C ILE A 72 -6.10 7.16 0.21
N LEU A 73 -5.14 7.60 1.01
CA LEU A 73 -4.30 8.75 0.73
C LEU A 73 -3.77 8.71 -0.70
N PHE A 74 -3.87 9.82 -1.42
CA PHE A 74 -3.20 9.95 -2.71
C PHE A 74 -1.74 10.40 -2.50
N SER A 75 -0.81 9.50 -2.77
CA SER A 75 0.63 9.68 -2.68
C SER A 75 1.34 8.65 -3.55
N ASP A 76 2.66 8.51 -3.40
CA ASP A 76 3.47 7.45 -4.02
C ASP A 76 4.30 6.70 -2.98
N ILE A 77 4.58 5.42 -3.21
CA ILE A 77 5.43 4.61 -2.33
C ILE A 77 6.88 5.10 -2.32
N LEU A 78 7.33 5.80 -3.37
CA LEU A 78 8.71 6.26 -3.55
C LEU A 78 8.98 7.64 -2.92
N THR A 79 8.00 8.23 -2.22
CA THR A 79 8.20 9.51 -1.50
C THR A 79 9.23 9.39 -0.39
N VAL A 80 9.36 8.24 0.28
CA VAL A 80 10.36 8.01 1.31
C VAL A 80 11.78 8.02 0.74
N PRO A 81 12.12 7.26 -0.32
CA PRO A 81 13.41 7.41 -0.99
C PRO A 81 13.69 8.81 -1.56
N ASP A 82 12.66 9.50 -2.08
CA ASP A 82 12.79 10.90 -2.51
C ASP A 82 13.22 11.80 -1.36
N ALA A 83 12.60 11.63 -0.18
CA ALA A 83 12.95 12.35 1.04
C ALA A 83 14.37 12.05 1.53
N MET A 84 14.92 10.88 1.22
CA MET A 84 16.32 10.52 1.49
C MET A 84 17.32 11.18 0.52
N GLY A 85 16.84 11.95 -0.47
CA GLY A 85 17.68 12.68 -1.40
C GLY A 85 18.01 11.95 -2.70
N LEU A 86 17.30 10.88 -3.04
CA LEU A 86 17.56 10.11 -4.27
C LEU A 86 17.09 10.82 -5.55
N GLY A 87 16.27 11.89 -5.43
CA GLY A 87 15.84 12.72 -6.58
C GLY A 87 14.87 11.98 -7.50
N LEU A 88 13.64 11.76 -7.03
CA LEU A 88 12.58 11.08 -7.78
C LEU A 88 12.01 11.95 -8.89
N SER A 89 11.92 11.40 -10.09
CA SER A 89 11.20 11.96 -11.22
C SER A 89 10.33 10.91 -11.91
N PHE A 90 9.30 11.35 -12.65
CA PHE A 90 8.45 10.46 -13.44
C PHE A 90 8.62 10.79 -14.92
N VAL A 91 9.24 9.87 -15.66
CA VAL A 91 9.48 9.99 -17.09
C VAL A 91 8.35 9.32 -17.85
N GLN A 92 7.81 10.00 -18.85
CA GLN A 92 6.73 9.47 -19.68
C GLN A 92 7.19 8.20 -20.41
N GLY A 93 6.48 7.10 -20.20
CA GLY A 93 6.81 5.79 -20.81
C GLY A 93 7.80 4.94 -20.01
N GLU A 94 8.60 5.53 -19.13
CA GLU A 94 9.57 4.80 -18.29
C GLU A 94 9.09 4.61 -16.84
N GLY A 95 8.24 5.50 -16.36
CA GLY A 95 7.78 5.49 -14.96
C GLY A 95 8.71 6.24 -14.00
N PRO A 96 8.84 5.78 -12.74
CA PRO A 96 9.69 6.43 -11.75
C PRO A 96 11.18 6.21 -12.04
N VAL A 97 11.98 7.27 -11.90
CA VAL A 97 13.43 7.26 -12.05
C VAL A 97 14.06 8.05 -10.91
N PHE A 98 15.12 7.51 -10.31
CA PHE A 98 15.96 8.17 -9.33
C PHE A 98 17.24 8.70 -9.97
N ALA A 99 17.55 9.97 -9.70
CA ALA A 99 18.77 10.61 -10.19
C ALA A 99 20.04 10.04 -9.51
N HIS A 100 19.91 9.59 -8.25
CA HIS A 100 21.00 9.13 -7.41
C HIS A 100 20.70 7.72 -6.86
N PRO A 101 20.76 6.65 -7.69
CA PRO A 101 20.53 5.29 -7.21
C PRO A 101 21.65 4.84 -6.26
N VAL A 102 21.29 3.94 -5.32
CA VAL A 102 22.18 3.46 -4.25
C VAL A 102 22.90 2.19 -4.72
N GLN A 103 24.03 2.33 -5.40
CA GLN A 103 24.69 1.20 -6.07
C GLN A 103 26.07 0.81 -5.52
N ASP A 104 26.62 1.60 -4.60
CA ASP A 104 27.91 1.35 -3.99
C ASP A 104 27.91 1.58 -2.47
N GLU A 105 29.00 1.23 -1.83
CA GLU A 105 29.16 1.34 -0.38
C GLU A 105 29.13 2.79 0.12
N ALA A 106 29.62 3.74 -0.68
CA ALA A 106 29.61 5.16 -0.31
C ALA A 106 28.17 5.68 -0.30
N ALA A 107 27.38 5.36 -1.33
CA ALA A 107 25.96 5.70 -1.39
C ALA A 107 25.16 5.08 -0.24
N VAL A 108 25.42 3.80 0.10
CA VAL A 108 24.76 3.14 1.25
C VAL A 108 25.14 3.79 2.58
N LYS A 109 26.42 4.17 2.76
CA LYS A 109 26.86 4.86 3.98
C LYS A 109 26.27 6.27 4.13
N ALA A 110 25.97 6.92 3.04
CA ALA A 110 25.36 8.26 3.02
C ALA A 110 23.84 8.24 3.32
N LEU A 111 23.17 7.08 3.21
CA LEU A 111 21.75 6.96 3.54
C LEU A 111 21.49 7.22 5.01
N ALA A 112 20.44 7.98 5.28
CA ALA A 112 19.93 8.24 6.61
C ALA A 112 18.40 8.27 6.60
N VAL A 113 17.79 8.02 7.75
CA VAL A 113 16.35 8.23 7.95
C VAL A 113 16.07 9.73 7.80
N PRO A 114 15.15 10.14 6.90
CA PRO A 114 14.87 11.54 6.69
C PRO A 114 14.05 12.12 7.84
N ASP A 115 14.18 13.42 8.09
CA ASP A 115 13.20 14.13 8.92
C ASP A 115 11.84 14.13 8.19
N ILE A 116 10.87 13.43 8.77
CA ILE A 116 9.57 13.22 8.14
C ILE A 116 8.77 14.51 8.03
N GLU A 117 8.78 15.35 9.07
CA GLU A 117 8.01 16.60 9.04
C GLU A 117 8.63 17.61 8.05
N GLU A 118 9.96 17.70 8.00
CA GLU A 118 10.64 18.59 7.06
C GLU A 118 10.46 18.14 5.60
N LYS A 119 10.66 16.85 5.32
CA LYS A 119 10.72 16.34 3.94
C LYS A 119 9.39 15.84 3.40
N LEU A 120 8.51 15.34 4.26
CA LEU A 120 7.22 14.72 3.91
C LEU A 120 6.02 15.41 4.58
N GLY A 121 6.20 16.60 5.15
CA GLY A 121 5.14 17.38 5.79
C GLY A 121 3.95 17.70 4.87
N TYR A 122 4.16 17.73 3.55
CA TYR A 122 3.07 17.83 2.57
C TYR A 122 2.14 16.61 2.59
N VAL A 123 2.66 15.42 2.93
CA VAL A 123 1.85 14.19 3.05
C VAL A 123 1.00 14.26 4.31
N THR A 124 1.59 14.61 5.45
CA THR A 124 0.85 14.74 6.72
C THR A 124 -0.19 15.86 6.64
N ALA A 125 0.10 16.95 5.92
CA ALA A 125 -0.87 18.00 5.62
C ALA A 125 -2.02 17.49 4.75
N ALA A 126 -1.74 16.68 3.72
CA ALA A 126 -2.77 16.04 2.90
C ALA A 126 -3.64 15.09 3.73
N VAL A 127 -3.06 14.26 4.60
CA VAL A 127 -3.82 13.37 5.50
C VAL A 127 -4.78 14.18 6.36
N ARG A 128 -4.32 15.26 7.01
CA ARG A 128 -5.16 16.15 7.82
C ARG A 128 -6.29 16.80 7.00
N SER A 129 -5.98 17.24 5.78
CA SER A 129 -6.97 17.85 4.87
C SER A 129 -8.03 16.84 4.43
N ILE A 130 -7.61 15.65 3.99
CA ILE A 130 -8.50 14.57 3.58
C ILE A 130 -9.41 14.14 4.75
N ARG A 131 -8.86 13.97 5.95
CA ARG A 131 -9.66 13.60 7.14
C ARG A 131 -10.79 14.60 7.42
N ARG A 132 -10.50 15.90 7.32
CA ARG A 132 -11.53 16.96 7.46
C ARG A 132 -12.56 16.91 6.34
N ALA A 133 -12.10 16.75 5.09
CA ALA A 133 -12.97 16.75 3.91
C ALA A 133 -13.84 15.49 3.80
N LEU A 134 -13.39 14.35 4.33
CA LEU A 134 -14.20 13.14 4.46
C LEU A 134 -15.37 13.30 5.43
N ASP A 135 -15.29 14.21 6.38
CA ASP A 135 -16.34 14.48 7.39
C ASP A 135 -16.90 13.17 8.01
N ASN A 136 -16.01 12.29 8.41
CA ASN A 136 -16.31 10.98 8.97
C ASN A 136 -17.18 10.04 8.10
N ARG A 137 -17.33 10.29 6.80
CA ARG A 137 -18.10 9.42 5.88
C ARG A 137 -17.56 7.99 5.88
N VAL A 138 -16.26 7.86 5.66
CA VAL A 138 -15.52 6.59 5.61
C VAL A 138 -14.13 6.77 6.23
N PRO A 139 -13.44 5.68 6.67
CA PRO A 139 -12.09 5.77 7.18
C PRO A 139 -11.06 6.08 6.09
N LEU A 140 -9.94 6.68 6.52
CA LEU A 140 -8.78 6.98 5.68
C LEU A 140 -7.65 6.00 5.93
N ILE A 141 -7.16 5.39 4.84
CA ILE A 141 -5.99 4.52 4.82
C ILE A 141 -4.75 5.34 4.50
N GLY A 142 -3.74 5.31 5.38
CA GLY A 142 -2.38 5.72 5.08
C GLY A 142 -1.57 4.56 4.49
N PHE A 143 -0.45 4.83 3.84
CA PHE A 143 0.35 3.74 3.27
C PHE A 143 1.83 4.11 3.06
N SER A 144 2.64 3.07 2.87
CA SER A 144 4.01 3.14 2.38
C SER A 144 4.36 1.91 1.54
N GLY A 145 5.43 1.99 0.77
CA GLY A 145 6.09 0.79 0.24
C GLY A 145 6.77 0.00 1.36
N SER A 146 6.94 -1.32 1.18
CA SER A 146 7.74 -2.13 2.08
C SER A 146 9.23 -1.77 1.97
N PRO A 147 10.04 -2.01 3.01
CA PRO A 147 11.47 -1.76 2.95
C PRO A 147 12.16 -2.43 1.75
N PHE A 148 11.78 -3.67 1.42
CA PHE A 148 12.32 -4.41 0.28
C PHE A 148 11.89 -3.79 -1.06
N THR A 149 10.61 -3.50 -1.23
CA THR A 149 10.11 -2.84 -2.45
C THR A 149 10.82 -1.51 -2.69
N LEU A 150 11.01 -0.70 -1.65
CA LEU A 150 11.75 0.56 -1.75
C LEU A 150 13.21 0.32 -2.12
N ALA A 151 13.89 -0.64 -1.47
CA ALA A 151 15.29 -0.99 -1.78
C ALA A 151 15.47 -1.42 -3.24
N CYS A 152 14.52 -2.18 -3.80
CA CYS A 152 14.54 -2.54 -5.21
C CYS A 152 14.62 -1.32 -6.12
N TYR A 153 13.75 -0.32 -5.92
CA TYR A 153 13.78 0.91 -6.71
C TYR A 153 15.01 1.78 -6.42
N MET A 154 15.44 1.88 -5.16
CA MET A 154 16.59 2.68 -4.76
C MET A 154 17.89 2.19 -5.41
N VAL A 155 18.07 0.87 -5.47
CA VAL A 155 19.27 0.25 -6.04
C VAL A 155 19.22 0.16 -7.56
N GLU A 156 18.07 -0.22 -8.12
CA GLU A 156 17.89 -0.28 -9.58
C GLU A 156 17.88 1.10 -10.23
N GLY A 157 17.41 2.13 -9.49
CA GLY A 157 17.26 3.51 -9.97
C GLY A 157 15.99 3.75 -10.79
N ARG A 158 15.23 2.71 -11.13
CA ARG A 158 14.01 2.74 -11.94
C ARG A 158 13.15 1.50 -11.74
N GLY A 159 11.97 1.47 -12.38
CA GLY A 159 11.20 0.23 -12.50
C GLY A 159 11.94 -0.82 -13.32
N SER A 160 11.83 -2.09 -12.93
CA SER A 160 12.44 -3.23 -13.62
C SER A 160 11.51 -4.44 -13.57
N ARG A 161 11.71 -5.42 -14.45
CA ARG A 161 10.97 -6.67 -14.42
C ARG A 161 11.52 -7.64 -13.40
N ASP A 162 12.84 -7.67 -13.22
CA ASP A 162 13.57 -8.65 -12.42
C ASP A 162 14.49 -8.01 -11.36
N PHE A 163 14.66 -6.69 -11.36
CA PHE A 163 15.52 -5.95 -10.42
C PHE A 163 16.91 -6.57 -10.31
N ARG A 164 17.52 -6.78 -11.46
CA ARG A 164 18.82 -7.47 -11.55
C ARG A 164 19.92 -6.80 -10.72
N THR A 165 20.01 -5.48 -10.74
CA THR A 165 21.01 -4.73 -9.97
C THR A 165 20.80 -4.90 -8.48
N ALA A 166 19.56 -4.74 -8.01
CA ALA A 166 19.19 -4.93 -6.62
C ALA A 166 19.47 -6.37 -6.14
N LYS A 167 19.05 -7.38 -6.90
CA LYS A 167 19.31 -8.79 -6.55
C LYS A 167 20.80 -9.13 -6.62
N THR A 168 21.55 -8.53 -7.54
CA THR A 168 23.02 -8.72 -7.58
C THR A 168 23.68 -8.16 -6.32
N MET A 169 23.28 -6.97 -5.86
CA MET A 169 23.76 -6.43 -4.58
C MET A 169 23.37 -7.33 -3.40
N MET A 170 22.10 -7.75 -3.36
CA MET A 170 21.59 -8.65 -2.31
C MET A 170 22.44 -9.92 -2.14
N PHE A 171 22.86 -10.53 -3.26
CA PHE A 171 23.67 -11.76 -3.21
C PHE A 171 25.17 -11.52 -3.05
N ARG A 172 25.72 -10.43 -3.59
CA ARG A 172 27.17 -10.16 -3.53
C ARG A 172 27.60 -9.37 -2.30
N ARG A 173 26.74 -8.48 -1.82
CA ARG A 173 26.97 -7.59 -0.67
C ARG A 173 25.70 -7.52 0.20
N PRO A 174 25.30 -8.67 0.77
CA PRO A 174 24.12 -8.72 1.65
C PRO A 174 24.22 -7.74 2.83
N ASP A 175 25.42 -7.50 3.32
CA ASP A 175 25.71 -6.51 4.36
C ASP A 175 25.22 -5.09 3.98
N LEU A 176 25.47 -4.66 2.74
CA LEU A 176 25.01 -3.36 2.26
C LEU A 176 23.51 -3.35 2.00
N PHE A 177 22.98 -4.44 1.42
CA PHE A 177 21.56 -4.53 1.14
C PHE A 177 20.71 -4.55 2.42
N GLU A 178 21.14 -5.31 3.43
CA GLU A 178 20.49 -5.34 4.74
C GLU A 178 20.54 -3.98 5.44
N ARG A 179 21.64 -3.22 5.28
CA ARG A 179 21.72 -1.85 5.80
C ARG A 179 20.69 -0.94 5.13
N ILE A 180 20.48 -1.06 3.80
CA ILE A 180 19.41 -0.31 3.09
C ILE A 180 18.04 -0.69 3.66
N LEU A 181 17.78 -2.00 3.85
CA LEU A 181 16.52 -2.48 4.40
C LEU A 181 16.27 -1.98 5.82
N ASP A 182 17.30 -1.92 6.63
CA ASP A 182 17.22 -1.48 8.03
C ASP A 182 16.87 0.01 8.12
N ILE A 183 17.54 0.85 7.33
CA ILE A 183 17.26 2.30 7.22
C ILE A 183 15.84 2.52 6.66
N ASN A 184 15.45 1.77 5.62
CA ASN A 184 14.11 1.85 5.07
C ASN A 184 13.05 1.44 6.09
N ALA A 185 13.30 0.41 6.90
CA ALA A 185 12.36 -0.02 7.92
C ALA A 185 12.13 1.06 8.97
N ASP A 186 13.19 1.74 9.40
CA ASP A 186 13.09 2.85 10.33
C ASP A 186 12.33 4.03 9.71
N ALA A 187 12.69 4.44 8.50
CA ALA A 187 12.03 5.54 7.79
C ALA A 187 10.55 5.26 7.48
N VAL A 188 10.21 4.04 7.07
CA VAL A 188 8.82 3.63 6.80
C VAL A 188 7.99 3.63 8.08
N ALA A 189 8.56 3.14 9.21
CA ALA A 189 7.85 3.16 10.49
C ALA A 189 7.57 4.61 10.95
N ASP A 190 8.57 5.48 10.88
CA ASP A 190 8.41 6.89 11.25
C ASP A 190 7.41 7.60 10.33
N TYR A 191 7.46 7.33 9.02
CA TYR A 191 6.53 7.90 8.04
C TYR A 191 5.08 7.43 8.24
N LEU A 192 4.85 6.15 8.52
CA LEU A 192 3.51 5.64 8.79
C LEU A 192 2.98 6.16 10.14
N ASN A 193 3.83 6.28 11.15
CA ASN A 193 3.45 6.87 12.43
C ASN A 193 3.07 8.35 12.29
N ALA A 194 3.76 9.11 11.43
CA ALA A 194 3.40 10.48 11.12
C ALA A 194 2.04 10.58 10.41
N GLN A 195 1.72 9.63 9.50
CA GLN A 195 0.38 9.56 8.89
C GLN A 195 -0.70 9.21 9.90
N ILE A 196 -0.43 8.29 10.83
CA ILE A 196 -1.36 7.95 11.93
C ILE A 196 -1.61 9.18 12.81
N ALA A 197 -0.56 9.85 13.23
CA ALA A 197 -0.67 11.09 14.02
C ALA A 197 -1.39 12.22 13.29
N ALA A 198 -1.34 12.24 11.95
CA ALA A 198 -2.08 13.18 11.11
C ALA A 198 -3.55 12.79 10.90
N GLY A 199 -3.97 11.57 11.30
CA GLY A 199 -5.36 11.12 11.26
C GLY A 199 -5.67 9.93 10.34
N ALA A 200 -4.67 9.21 9.83
CA ALA A 200 -4.92 7.93 9.17
C ALA A 200 -5.48 6.90 10.17
N GLN A 201 -6.54 6.20 9.79
CA GLN A 201 -7.28 5.29 10.67
C GLN A 201 -6.98 3.82 10.41
N ALA A 202 -6.29 3.52 9.34
CA ALA A 202 -5.63 2.25 9.04
C ALA A 202 -4.37 2.55 8.24
N VAL A 203 -3.41 1.64 8.22
CA VAL A 203 -2.22 1.78 7.36
C VAL A 203 -1.94 0.50 6.58
N GLN A 204 -1.42 0.66 5.36
CA GLN A 204 -1.06 -0.46 4.51
C GLN A 204 0.40 -0.38 4.06
N ILE A 205 1.11 -1.49 4.17
CA ILE A 205 2.47 -1.67 3.65
C ILE A 205 2.37 -2.44 2.34
N PHE A 206 2.86 -1.83 1.25
CA PHE A 206 2.84 -2.43 -0.08
C PHE A 206 4.18 -3.10 -0.40
N ASP A 207 4.22 -4.43 -0.31
CA ASP A 207 5.35 -5.24 -0.74
C ASP A 207 5.14 -5.78 -2.17
N THR A 208 5.21 -4.88 -3.14
CA THR A 208 4.95 -5.19 -4.55
C THR A 208 5.94 -6.18 -5.14
N TRP A 209 7.15 -6.24 -4.61
CA TRP A 209 8.25 -7.03 -5.17
C TRP A 209 8.71 -8.21 -4.30
N GLY A 210 8.16 -8.38 -3.09
CA GLY A 210 8.52 -9.48 -2.20
C GLY A 210 8.37 -10.85 -2.82
N GLY A 211 7.29 -11.06 -3.58
CA GLY A 211 7.01 -12.35 -4.24
C GLY A 211 7.96 -12.73 -5.39
N MET A 212 8.93 -11.88 -5.75
CA MET A 212 9.99 -12.26 -6.69
C MET A 212 11.21 -12.91 -6.02
N LEU A 213 11.22 -13.01 -4.70
CA LEU A 213 12.26 -13.64 -3.93
C LEU A 213 12.08 -15.15 -3.88
N ALA A 214 13.18 -15.87 -3.70
CA ALA A 214 13.15 -17.30 -3.39
C ALA A 214 12.73 -17.52 -1.93
N ASP A 215 12.30 -18.74 -1.63
CA ASP A 215 12.09 -19.17 -0.24
C ASP A 215 13.38 -19.05 0.57
N GLY A 216 13.29 -18.59 1.81
CA GLY A 216 14.44 -18.21 2.63
C GLY A 216 14.89 -16.75 2.39
N ASP A 217 15.01 -16.31 1.14
CA ASP A 217 15.33 -14.91 0.82
C ASP A 217 14.15 -13.98 1.12
N PHE A 218 12.92 -14.42 0.88
CA PHE A 218 11.73 -13.66 1.26
C PHE A 218 11.70 -13.39 2.75
N GLN A 219 11.92 -14.40 3.57
CA GLN A 219 11.94 -14.27 5.02
C GLN A 219 13.05 -13.32 5.48
N ARG A 220 14.23 -13.45 4.90
CA ARG A 220 15.42 -12.67 5.29
C ARG A 220 15.32 -11.20 4.85
N PHE A 221 15.00 -10.94 3.60
CA PHE A 221 15.16 -9.61 3.00
C PHE A 221 13.85 -8.82 2.91
N SER A 222 12.68 -9.48 2.87
CA SER A 222 11.40 -8.76 2.83
C SER A 222 10.65 -8.85 4.15
N LEU A 223 10.34 -10.05 4.61
CA LEU A 223 9.46 -10.25 5.76
C LEU A 223 10.08 -9.74 7.07
N ALA A 224 11.37 -9.97 7.30
CA ALA A 224 12.06 -9.50 8.51
C ALA A 224 12.02 -7.97 8.63
N ALA A 225 12.29 -7.25 7.55
CA ALA A 225 12.23 -5.78 7.53
C ALA A 225 10.79 -5.27 7.68
N THR A 226 9.81 -5.93 7.04
CA THR A 226 8.39 -5.61 7.20
C THR A 226 7.92 -5.83 8.64
N LYS A 227 8.34 -6.93 9.27
CA LYS A 227 8.06 -7.22 10.69
C LYS A 227 8.66 -6.15 11.61
N LYS A 228 9.87 -5.67 11.32
CA LYS A 228 10.47 -4.53 12.05
C LYS A 228 9.60 -3.28 11.95
N VAL A 229 9.09 -2.94 10.75
CA VAL A 229 8.15 -1.81 10.58
C VAL A 229 6.92 -2.02 11.46
N VAL A 230 6.21 -3.15 11.28
CA VAL A 230 4.96 -3.44 11.99
C VAL A 230 5.12 -3.35 13.52
N SER A 231 6.24 -3.82 14.05
CA SER A 231 6.53 -3.79 15.50
C SER A 231 6.73 -2.38 16.07
N ARG A 232 7.01 -1.37 15.21
CA ARG A 232 7.25 0.02 15.60
C ARG A 232 6.05 0.93 15.35
N LEU A 233 4.97 0.41 14.76
CA LEU A 233 3.79 1.22 14.45
C LEU A 233 2.96 1.53 15.69
N THR A 234 2.48 2.76 15.75
CA THR A 234 1.41 3.17 16.67
C THR A 234 0.14 2.40 16.33
N ARG A 235 -0.41 1.67 17.30
CA ARG A 235 -1.57 0.78 17.12
C ARG A 235 -2.87 1.38 17.64
N GLU A 236 -2.81 2.55 18.25
CA GLU A 236 -3.97 3.26 18.80
C GLU A 236 -3.80 4.76 18.54
N ALA A 237 -4.86 5.41 18.07
CA ALA A 237 -4.94 6.85 17.88
C ALA A 237 -6.38 7.30 18.09
N ASP A 238 -6.57 8.48 18.68
CA ASP A 238 -7.91 9.05 18.99
C ASP A 238 -8.85 8.10 19.73
N GLY A 239 -8.30 7.21 20.58
CA GLY A 239 -9.05 6.23 21.37
C GLY A 239 -9.55 5.02 20.56
N ALA A 240 -9.07 4.81 19.34
CA ALA A 240 -9.42 3.68 18.50
C ALA A 240 -8.17 2.93 18.02
N LYS A 241 -8.32 1.64 17.73
CA LYS A 241 -7.28 0.84 17.11
C LYS A 241 -7.00 1.32 15.67
N VAL A 242 -5.71 1.29 15.29
CA VAL A 242 -5.25 1.54 13.93
C VAL A 242 -4.77 0.20 13.34
N PRO A 243 -5.60 -0.50 12.56
CA PRO A 243 -5.22 -1.76 11.96
C PRO A 243 -4.14 -1.59 10.89
N VAL A 244 -3.26 -2.59 10.80
CA VAL A 244 -2.14 -2.65 9.86
C VAL A 244 -2.39 -3.76 8.84
N ILE A 245 -2.33 -3.41 7.56
CA ILE A 245 -2.47 -4.32 6.43
C ILE A 245 -1.10 -4.52 5.81
N VAL A 246 -0.69 -5.77 5.61
CA VAL A 246 0.51 -6.11 4.82
C VAL A 246 0.08 -6.77 3.53
N PHE A 247 0.44 -6.17 2.40
CA PHE A 247 0.18 -6.69 1.07
C PHE A 247 1.48 -7.12 0.42
N THR A 248 1.60 -8.40 0.01
CA THR A 248 2.73 -8.90 -0.77
C THR A 248 2.20 -9.49 -2.09
N LYS A 249 2.57 -8.88 -3.21
CA LYS A 249 2.28 -9.46 -4.53
C LYS A 249 3.13 -10.70 -4.74
N GLY A 250 2.50 -11.83 -5.10
CA GLY A 250 3.17 -13.12 -5.24
C GLY A 250 3.50 -13.79 -3.91
N GLY A 251 2.97 -13.28 -2.78
CA GLY A 251 3.22 -13.80 -1.43
C GLY A 251 2.38 -15.03 -1.04
N GLY A 252 1.68 -15.65 -1.97
CA GLY A 252 0.72 -16.72 -1.69
C GLY A 252 1.29 -17.95 -0.98
N GLU A 253 2.57 -18.26 -1.17
CA GLU A 253 3.22 -19.38 -0.46
C GLU A 253 3.54 -19.05 1.00
N TRP A 254 3.79 -17.79 1.34
CA TRP A 254 4.22 -17.34 2.66
C TRP A 254 3.10 -16.67 3.48
N ILE A 255 1.84 -16.92 3.14
CA ILE A 255 0.69 -16.28 3.82
C ILE A 255 0.70 -16.49 5.33
N GLU A 256 1.05 -17.69 5.80
CA GLU A 256 1.09 -17.99 7.24
C GLU A 256 2.14 -17.16 7.97
N GLU A 257 3.30 -17.00 7.35
CA GLU A 257 4.41 -16.21 7.89
C GLU A 257 4.10 -14.71 7.84
N ILE A 258 3.47 -14.24 6.75
CA ILE A 258 2.99 -12.85 6.65
C ILE A 258 1.93 -12.58 7.72
N ALA A 259 0.97 -13.49 7.92
CA ALA A 259 -0.05 -13.37 8.96
C ALA A 259 0.55 -13.36 10.39
N ALA A 260 1.72 -13.97 10.56
CA ALA A 260 2.43 -14.00 11.83
C ALA A 260 3.37 -12.79 12.05
N CYS A 261 3.43 -11.83 11.13
CA CYS A 261 4.32 -10.68 11.26
C CYS A 261 3.82 -9.57 12.22
N GLY A 262 2.60 -9.74 12.78
CA GLY A 262 1.99 -8.78 13.71
C GLY A 262 0.97 -7.83 13.05
N CYS A 263 0.65 -8.03 11.77
CA CYS A 263 -0.41 -7.29 11.07
C CYS A 263 -1.81 -7.75 11.50
N ASP A 264 -2.82 -6.91 11.23
CA ASP A 264 -4.24 -7.25 11.47
C ASP A 264 -4.90 -7.85 10.23
N ALA A 265 -4.35 -7.56 9.05
CA ALA A 265 -4.85 -8.08 7.80
C ALA A 265 -3.74 -8.36 6.79
N VAL A 266 -3.96 -9.38 5.94
CA VAL A 266 -3.11 -9.74 4.81
C VAL A 266 -3.84 -9.40 3.51
N GLY A 267 -3.23 -8.52 2.71
CA GLY A 267 -3.66 -8.25 1.34
C GLY A 267 -3.14 -9.34 0.38
N LEU A 268 -4.03 -9.85 -0.45
CA LEU A 268 -3.77 -10.95 -1.37
C LEU A 268 -3.79 -10.48 -2.81
N ASP A 269 -2.86 -10.95 -3.62
CA ASP A 269 -2.95 -10.78 -5.06
C ASP A 269 -3.90 -11.82 -5.71
N TRP A 270 -4.20 -11.60 -6.99
CA TRP A 270 -5.15 -12.43 -7.72
C TRP A 270 -4.68 -13.87 -8.01
N THR A 271 -3.37 -14.15 -7.84
CA THR A 271 -2.82 -15.50 -8.04
C THR A 271 -3.03 -16.40 -6.82
N THR A 272 -3.38 -15.79 -5.69
CA THR A 272 -3.58 -16.47 -4.42
C THR A 272 -4.98 -17.06 -4.31
N ASN A 273 -5.08 -18.31 -3.90
CA ASN A 273 -6.37 -18.93 -3.58
C ASN A 273 -6.89 -18.43 -2.24
N LEU A 274 -7.95 -17.60 -2.26
CA LEU A 274 -8.52 -16.97 -1.07
C LEU A 274 -9.06 -17.98 -0.04
N ALA A 275 -9.71 -19.07 -0.51
CA ALA A 275 -10.23 -20.10 0.38
C ALA A 275 -9.10 -20.88 1.09
N ARG A 276 -7.98 -21.13 0.39
CA ARG A 276 -6.77 -21.68 1.02
C ARG A 276 -6.17 -20.69 2.02
N ALA A 277 -6.03 -19.44 1.62
CA ALA A 277 -5.51 -18.39 2.50
C ALA A 277 -6.30 -18.34 3.82
N ARG A 278 -7.63 -18.32 3.74
CA ARG A 278 -8.50 -18.33 4.91
C ARG A 278 -8.28 -19.57 5.80
N ARG A 279 -8.16 -20.76 5.21
CA ARG A 279 -7.92 -21.98 6.01
C ARG A 279 -6.60 -21.94 6.77
N VAL A 280 -5.52 -21.44 6.12
CA VAL A 280 -4.19 -21.43 6.75
C VAL A 280 -4.00 -20.29 7.72
N THR A 281 -4.67 -19.17 7.54
CA THR A 281 -4.62 -18.05 8.49
C THR A 281 -5.61 -18.22 9.64
N GLY A 282 -6.71 -18.94 9.42
CA GLY A 282 -7.80 -19.05 10.40
C GLY A 282 -8.35 -17.66 10.76
N ASP A 283 -8.62 -17.46 12.05
CA ASP A 283 -9.11 -16.17 12.58
C ASP A 283 -7.98 -15.24 13.08
N ARG A 284 -6.72 -15.53 12.75
CA ARG A 284 -5.57 -14.73 13.21
C ARG A 284 -5.54 -13.34 12.61
N VAL A 285 -5.90 -13.22 11.34
CA VAL A 285 -5.88 -11.96 10.57
C VAL A 285 -7.09 -11.87 9.65
N ALA A 286 -7.48 -10.65 9.28
CA ALA A 286 -8.41 -10.44 8.18
C ALA A 286 -7.70 -10.66 6.82
N LEU A 287 -8.48 -10.94 5.77
CA LEU A 287 -7.99 -11.06 4.40
C LEU A 287 -8.58 -9.97 3.51
N GLN A 288 -7.75 -9.34 2.70
CA GLN A 288 -8.15 -8.31 1.77
C GLN A 288 -7.83 -8.72 0.33
N GLY A 289 -8.78 -8.65 -0.56
CA GLY A 289 -8.61 -8.96 -1.97
C GLY A 289 -9.74 -9.83 -2.50
N ASN A 290 -9.57 -10.51 -3.65
CA ASN A 290 -8.36 -10.50 -4.49
C ASN A 290 -8.74 -10.72 -5.97
N MET A 291 -9.70 -9.93 -6.46
CA MET A 291 -10.13 -10.05 -7.85
C MET A 291 -8.99 -9.65 -8.81
N ASP A 292 -8.85 -10.37 -9.93
CA ASP A 292 -7.92 -9.96 -10.98
C ASP A 292 -8.29 -8.56 -11.51
N PRO A 293 -7.36 -7.58 -11.48
CA PRO A 293 -7.65 -6.25 -11.99
C PRO A 293 -8.06 -6.22 -13.46
N LEU A 294 -7.63 -7.17 -14.27
CA LEU A 294 -8.01 -7.28 -15.67
C LEU A 294 -9.45 -7.75 -15.87
N ALA A 295 -10.07 -8.37 -14.87
CA ALA A 295 -11.48 -8.72 -14.93
C ALA A 295 -12.40 -7.49 -15.11
N LEU A 296 -11.94 -6.29 -14.71
CA LEU A 296 -12.66 -5.03 -14.94
C LEU A 296 -12.82 -4.65 -16.42
N PHE A 297 -12.05 -5.29 -17.32
CA PHE A 297 -12.20 -5.12 -18.77
C PHE A 297 -13.22 -6.08 -19.40
N GLY A 298 -13.76 -7.00 -18.61
CA GLY A 298 -14.86 -7.88 -19.03
C GLY A 298 -16.20 -7.13 -19.13
N ASP A 299 -17.20 -7.84 -19.64
CA ASP A 299 -18.58 -7.35 -19.58
C ASP A 299 -19.15 -7.37 -18.15
N GLU A 300 -20.27 -6.74 -17.93
CA GLU A 300 -20.92 -6.65 -16.61
C GLU A 300 -21.18 -8.05 -16.01
N LYS A 301 -21.58 -9.03 -16.84
CA LYS A 301 -21.85 -10.40 -16.39
C LYS A 301 -20.57 -11.06 -15.86
N THR A 302 -19.48 -10.89 -16.57
CA THR A 302 -18.15 -11.43 -16.18
C THR A 302 -17.69 -10.77 -14.87
N ILE A 303 -17.77 -9.44 -14.78
CA ILE A 303 -17.39 -8.69 -13.55
C ILE A 303 -18.20 -9.19 -12.35
N ARG A 304 -19.53 -9.30 -12.49
CA ARG A 304 -20.42 -9.80 -11.42
C ARG A 304 -20.07 -11.24 -11.01
N SER A 305 -19.75 -12.09 -11.97
CA SER A 305 -19.35 -13.47 -11.72
C SER A 305 -18.04 -13.54 -10.92
N GLU A 306 -17.04 -12.74 -11.31
CA GLU A 306 -15.75 -12.68 -10.59
C GLU A 306 -15.88 -12.11 -9.18
N VAL A 307 -16.67 -11.04 -9.00
CA VAL A 307 -16.98 -10.52 -7.67
C VAL A 307 -17.62 -11.60 -6.79
N ARG A 308 -18.63 -12.30 -7.33
CA ARG A 308 -19.30 -13.41 -6.62
C ARG A 308 -18.32 -14.50 -6.25
N ARG A 309 -17.47 -14.92 -7.18
CA ARG A 309 -16.45 -15.94 -6.95
C ARG A 309 -15.53 -15.58 -5.78
N VAL A 310 -15.09 -14.33 -5.69
CA VAL A 310 -14.22 -13.86 -4.60
C VAL A 310 -14.96 -13.86 -3.26
N ILE A 311 -16.20 -13.35 -3.24
CA ILE A 311 -17.01 -13.31 -2.00
C ILE A 311 -17.30 -14.74 -1.51
N ASP A 312 -17.74 -15.63 -2.40
CA ASP A 312 -18.07 -17.02 -2.07
C ASP A 312 -16.84 -17.82 -1.60
N ALA A 313 -15.65 -17.51 -2.17
CA ALA A 313 -14.39 -18.14 -1.76
C ALA A 313 -13.97 -17.78 -0.32
N PHE A 314 -14.33 -16.60 0.16
CA PHE A 314 -14.13 -16.24 1.57
C PHE A 314 -15.19 -16.89 2.46
N GLY A 315 -16.44 -16.85 2.08
CA GLY A 315 -17.58 -17.42 2.80
C GLY A 315 -18.68 -16.40 3.13
N PRO A 316 -19.65 -16.78 3.98
CA PRO A 316 -20.82 -15.95 4.23
C PRO A 316 -20.51 -14.54 4.69
N VAL A 317 -21.28 -13.58 4.20
CA VAL A 317 -21.30 -12.20 4.73
C VAL A 317 -21.68 -12.25 6.22
N GLY A 318 -21.13 -11.36 7.01
CA GLY A 318 -21.40 -11.30 8.45
C GLY A 318 -20.34 -11.96 9.33
N MET A 319 -19.49 -12.82 8.76
CA MET A 319 -18.42 -13.44 9.56
C MET A 319 -17.33 -12.45 10.00
N GLY A 320 -17.25 -11.26 9.34
CA GLY A 320 -16.12 -10.35 9.49
C GLY A 320 -14.83 -10.90 8.85
N GLY A 321 -13.77 -10.10 8.86
CA GLY A 321 -12.46 -10.55 8.41
C GLY A 321 -12.26 -10.58 6.89
N HIS A 322 -13.20 -10.09 6.08
CA HIS A 322 -13.03 -9.92 4.63
C HIS A 322 -13.22 -8.47 4.20
N VAL A 323 -12.25 -7.97 3.45
CA VAL A 323 -12.34 -6.71 2.71
C VAL A 323 -12.20 -7.03 1.23
N PHE A 324 -13.22 -6.72 0.43
CA PHE A 324 -13.13 -6.87 -1.01
C PHE A 324 -12.19 -5.83 -1.60
N ASN A 325 -11.26 -6.28 -2.42
CA ASN A 325 -10.37 -5.46 -3.24
C ASN A 325 -9.96 -6.21 -4.50
N LEU A 326 -9.28 -5.50 -5.39
CA LEU A 326 -8.52 -6.15 -6.45
C LEU A 326 -7.22 -6.74 -5.88
N GLY A 327 -6.68 -7.74 -6.54
CA GLY A 327 -5.38 -8.31 -6.19
C GLY A 327 -4.18 -7.41 -6.54
N HIS A 328 -4.40 -6.26 -7.17
CA HIS A 328 -3.47 -5.15 -7.40
C HIS A 328 -4.25 -3.89 -7.82
N GLY A 329 -3.52 -2.81 -8.13
CA GLY A 329 -4.16 -1.56 -8.54
C GLY A 329 -4.95 -1.66 -9.84
N ILE A 330 -6.01 -0.85 -9.95
CA ILE A 330 -6.77 -0.68 -11.19
C ILE A 330 -5.79 -0.36 -12.33
N ASN A 331 -5.90 -1.13 -13.42
CA ASN A 331 -5.16 -0.86 -14.63
C ASN A 331 -5.72 0.36 -15.36
N GLN A 332 -4.83 1.24 -15.79
CA GLN A 332 -5.19 2.54 -16.36
C GLN A 332 -5.01 2.55 -17.89
N PHE A 333 -5.28 1.43 -18.53
CA PHE A 333 -5.34 1.37 -19.99
C PHE A 333 -6.64 2.03 -20.48
N LYS A 334 -6.55 2.79 -21.58
CA LYS A 334 -7.75 3.18 -22.32
C LYS A 334 -8.23 1.94 -23.08
N ILE A 335 -9.47 1.58 -22.89
CA ILE A 335 -10.16 0.62 -23.74
C ILE A 335 -10.52 1.32 -25.04
#